data_bcd43f7ce1d23220a69f65ef86bd2c57
#
_entry.id   bcd43f7ce1d23220a69f65ef86bd2c57
#
_cell.length_a   1.000
_cell.length_b   1.000
_cell.length_c   1.000
_cell.angle_alpha   90.00
_cell.angle_beta   90.00
_cell.angle_gamma   90.00
#
_symmetry.space_group_name_H-M   'P 1'
#
loop_
_entity.id
_entity.type
_entity.pdbx_description
1 polymer ?
#
loop_
_entity_poly.entity_id
_entity_poly.type
_entity_poly.pdbx_seq_one_letter_code
_entity_poly.pdbx_strand_id
1 'polypeptide(L)'
;MSRNQQGGGNPRPRSRKRKTNSMGWRVIKTIAICLLVAFAALAALAIVRVGIPVVSMYRNAMEVVDQSTEDTFKAEQTSLVYDVDGNEIKKLKGEKDVHYLEYEDIPDAAKLAIIAIEDKNFTSHRGIDIEGIARAAIALIQNHGEITQGGSTITQQLARNVFLNFETTYSRKIQEMFIAVALEQKYTKEQILEFYLNNVYFSNGYYGIEAASEAYFNKSANELTISQI
;
A
#
# COMPACT_ATOMS: atom_id res chain seq x y z
N MET A 1 -65.21 -65.12 -62.07
CA MET A 1 -64.10 -65.62 -61.22
C MET A 1 -63.20 -64.44 -60.85
N SER A 2 -63.32 -63.92 -59.67
CA SER A 2 -62.49 -62.82 -59.14
C SER A 2 -62.09 -63.10 -57.74
N ARG A 3 -60.83 -63.17 -57.49
CA ARG A 3 -60.24 -63.40 -56.14
C ARG A 3 -59.88 -62.05 -55.50
N ASN A 4 -60.51 -61.78 -54.39
CA ASN A 4 -60.18 -60.67 -53.50
C ASN A 4 -58.87 -61.01 -52.79
N GLN A 5 -57.87 -60.12 -52.83
CA GLN A 5 -56.70 -60.14 -52.00
C GLN A 5 -56.84 -59.04 -50.97
N GLN A 6 -57.04 -59.42 -49.72
CA GLN A 6 -56.97 -58.54 -48.58
C GLN A 6 -55.51 -58.23 -48.23
N GLY A 7 -55.11 -56.95 -48.30
CA GLY A 7 -53.82 -56.48 -47.88
C GLY A 7 -53.80 -56.29 -46.36
N GLY A 8 -53.04 -57.12 -45.61
CA GLY A 8 -52.80 -57.04 -44.21
C GLY A 8 -51.80 -55.91 -43.95
N GLY A 9 -52.28 -54.80 -43.41
CA GLY A 9 -51.41 -53.72 -42.96
C GLY A 9 -50.82 -54.03 -41.55
N ASN A 10 -49.51 -54.20 -41.55
CA ASN A 10 -48.75 -54.43 -40.30
C ASN A 10 -48.68 -53.13 -39.43
N PRO A 11 -49.11 -53.10 -38.19
CA PRO A 11 -49.07 -51.89 -37.34
C PRO A 11 -47.63 -51.57 -36.99
N ARG A 12 -47.16 -50.37 -37.32
CA ARG A 12 -45.85 -49.83 -36.94
C ARG A 12 -45.72 -49.74 -35.44
N PRO A 13 -44.63 -50.19 -34.82
CA PRO A 13 -44.43 -50.07 -33.37
C PRO A 13 -44.41 -48.62 -32.94
N ARG A 14 -45.30 -48.21 -32.06
CA ARG A 14 -45.31 -46.90 -31.38
C ARG A 14 -44.01 -46.76 -30.56
N SER A 15 -43.15 -45.83 -30.91
CA SER A 15 -41.98 -45.49 -30.13
C SER A 15 -42.42 -45.00 -28.73
N ARG A 16 -42.15 -45.80 -27.72
CA ARG A 16 -42.27 -45.37 -26.30
C ARG A 16 -41.26 -44.25 -26.08
N LYS A 17 -41.70 -42.97 -26.08
CA LYS A 17 -40.92 -41.86 -25.55
C LYS A 17 -40.56 -42.23 -24.12
N ARG A 18 -39.28 -42.54 -23.87
CA ARG A 18 -38.73 -42.65 -22.52
C ARG A 18 -39.03 -41.36 -21.77
N LYS A 19 -39.90 -41.41 -20.76
CA LYS A 19 -40.05 -40.33 -19.75
C LYS A 19 -38.69 -40.24 -19.06
N THR A 20 -37.84 -39.32 -19.52
CA THR A 20 -36.62 -39.00 -18.80
C THR A 20 -36.98 -38.55 -17.40
N ASN A 21 -36.31 -39.07 -16.39
CA ASN A 21 -36.51 -38.90 -14.97
C ASN A 21 -36.67 -37.45 -14.59
N SER A 22 -37.88 -36.90 -14.63
CA SER A 22 -38.19 -35.51 -14.29
C SER A 22 -37.89 -35.22 -12.80
N MET A 23 -37.86 -36.26 -11.97
CA MET A 23 -37.57 -36.14 -10.54
C MET A 23 -36.09 -35.95 -10.27
N GLY A 24 -35.19 -36.67 -10.90
CA GLY A 24 -33.74 -36.48 -10.78
C GLY A 24 -33.28 -35.10 -11.25
N TRP A 25 -33.85 -34.62 -12.35
CA TRP A 25 -33.57 -33.30 -12.88
C TRP A 25 -34.03 -32.17 -11.95
N ARG A 26 -35.17 -32.35 -11.25
CA ARG A 26 -35.66 -31.39 -10.23
C ARG A 26 -34.73 -31.34 -9.03
N VAL A 27 -34.29 -32.49 -8.51
CA VAL A 27 -33.33 -32.57 -7.42
C VAL A 27 -32.02 -31.89 -7.77
N ILE A 28 -31.45 -32.16 -8.94
CA ILE A 28 -30.21 -31.51 -9.40
C ILE A 28 -30.40 -29.99 -9.48
N LYS A 29 -31.51 -29.51 -10.04
CA LYS A 29 -31.79 -28.05 -10.09
C LYS A 29 -31.90 -27.45 -8.71
N THR A 30 -32.59 -28.11 -7.76
CA THR A 30 -32.72 -27.61 -6.38
C THR A 30 -31.35 -27.53 -5.70
N ILE A 31 -30.50 -28.56 -5.82
CA ILE A 31 -29.15 -28.56 -5.28
C ILE A 31 -28.33 -27.42 -5.91
N ALA A 32 -28.40 -27.23 -7.22
CA ALA A 32 -27.68 -26.15 -7.92
C ALA A 32 -28.14 -24.75 -7.43
N ILE A 33 -29.45 -24.57 -7.24
CA ILE A 33 -29.99 -23.32 -6.68
C ILE A 33 -29.51 -23.09 -5.25
N CYS A 34 -29.55 -24.12 -4.38
CA CYS A 34 -29.06 -24.02 -3.01
C CYS A 34 -27.57 -23.68 -2.96
N LEU A 35 -26.73 -24.27 -3.81
CA LEU A 35 -25.31 -23.95 -3.91
C LEU A 35 -25.09 -22.51 -4.38
N LEU A 36 -25.85 -22.04 -5.37
CA LEU A 36 -25.78 -20.68 -5.85
C LEU A 36 -26.19 -19.65 -4.78
N VAL A 37 -27.26 -19.94 -4.03
CA VAL A 37 -27.70 -19.09 -2.90
C VAL A 37 -26.64 -19.07 -1.79
N ALA A 38 -26.07 -20.23 -1.44
CA ALA A 38 -24.98 -20.31 -0.47
C ALA A 38 -23.75 -19.53 -0.91
N PHE A 39 -23.36 -19.66 -2.17
CA PHE A 39 -22.25 -18.88 -2.75
C PHE A 39 -22.54 -17.37 -2.72
N ALA A 40 -23.75 -16.96 -3.11
CA ALA A 40 -24.15 -15.54 -3.07
C ALA A 40 -24.14 -15.00 -1.62
N ALA A 41 -24.60 -15.79 -0.65
CA ALA A 41 -24.55 -15.40 0.77
C ALA A 41 -23.11 -15.27 1.28
N LEU A 42 -22.22 -16.20 0.93
CA LEU A 42 -20.79 -16.11 1.27
C LEU A 42 -20.11 -14.90 0.60
N ALA A 43 -20.42 -14.64 -0.66
CA ALA A 43 -19.92 -13.48 -1.38
C ALA A 43 -20.41 -12.16 -0.73
N ALA A 44 -21.69 -12.07 -0.38
CA ALA A 44 -22.24 -10.93 0.33
C ALA A 44 -21.57 -10.71 1.70
N LEU A 45 -21.34 -11.79 2.44
CA LEU A 45 -20.63 -11.74 3.73
C LEU A 45 -19.18 -11.24 3.54
N ALA A 46 -18.47 -11.73 2.52
CA ALA A 46 -17.12 -11.28 2.17
C ALA A 46 -17.09 -9.79 1.81
N ILE A 47 -18.04 -9.31 1.02
CA ILE A 47 -18.16 -7.88 0.69
C ILE A 47 -18.38 -7.04 1.95
N VAL A 48 -19.26 -7.44 2.84
CA VAL A 48 -19.53 -6.71 4.09
C VAL A 48 -18.33 -6.74 5.04
N ARG A 49 -17.68 -7.90 5.20
CA ARG A 49 -16.59 -8.07 6.17
C ARG A 49 -15.24 -7.54 5.70
N VAL A 50 -14.99 -7.55 4.40
CA VAL A 50 -13.70 -7.17 3.81
C VAL A 50 -13.85 -5.99 2.85
N GLY A 51 -14.78 -6.06 1.90
CA GLY A 51 -14.91 -5.07 0.84
C GLY A 51 -15.27 -3.68 1.36
N ILE A 52 -16.28 -3.57 2.24
CA ILE A 52 -16.70 -2.26 2.80
C ILE A 52 -15.56 -1.63 3.64
N PRO A 53 -14.90 -2.34 4.57
CA PRO A 53 -13.76 -1.79 5.31
C PRO A 53 -12.62 -1.34 4.41
N VAL A 54 -12.25 -2.11 3.38
CA VAL A 54 -11.18 -1.74 2.46
C VAL A 54 -11.52 -0.47 1.67
N VAL A 55 -12.75 -0.35 1.16
CA VAL A 55 -13.20 0.87 0.48
C VAL A 55 -13.23 2.08 1.43
N SER A 56 -13.64 1.88 2.68
CA SER A 56 -13.59 2.93 3.71
C SER A 56 -12.16 3.40 3.99
N MET A 57 -11.21 2.47 4.14
CA MET A 57 -9.79 2.79 4.33
C MET A 57 -9.22 3.59 3.14
N TYR A 58 -9.56 3.19 1.91
CA TYR A 58 -9.14 3.92 0.72
C TYR A 58 -9.69 5.35 0.69
N ARG A 59 -10.98 5.53 0.97
CA ARG A 59 -11.61 6.86 1.00
C ARG A 59 -10.99 7.75 2.08
N ASN A 60 -10.79 7.21 3.28
CA ASN A 60 -10.16 7.94 4.37
C ASN A 60 -8.72 8.34 4.03
N ALA A 61 -7.96 7.46 3.37
CA ALA A 61 -6.59 7.77 2.93
C ALA A 61 -6.57 8.92 1.92
N MET A 62 -7.48 8.90 0.94
CA MET A 62 -7.61 10.00 -0.04
C MET A 62 -8.00 11.31 0.64
N GLU A 63 -8.96 11.29 1.57
CA GLU A 63 -9.43 12.47 2.29
C GLU A 63 -8.33 13.10 3.16
N VAL A 64 -7.60 12.28 3.94
CA VAL A 64 -6.51 12.75 4.81
C VAL A 64 -5.40 13.39 3.99
N VAL A 65 -5.02 12.79 2.86
CA VAL A 65 -4.00 13.36 1.97
C VAL A 65 -4.52 14.59 1.24
N ASP A 66 -5.79 14.63 0.83
CA ASP A 66 -6.38 15.80 0.18
C ASP A 66 -6.36 17.03 1.11
N GLN A 67 -6.61 16.83 2.39
CA GLN A 67 -6.54 17.87 3.41
C GLN A 67 -5.12 18.26 3.82
N SER A 68 -4.10 17.46 3.53
CA SER A 68 -2.71 17.75 3.87
C SER A 68 -2.16 18.93 3.02
N THR A 69 -1.28 19.71 3.59
CA THR A 69 -0.50 20.76 2.93
C THR A 69 0.98 20.51 3.19
N GLU A 70 1.86 21.28 2.60
CA GLU A 70 3.30 21.22 2.90
C GLU A 70 3.58 21.42 4.39
N ASP A 71 2.81 22.28 5.05
CA ASP A 71 2.91 22.50 6.49
C ASP A 71 2.62 21.24 7.32
N THR A 72 1.84 20.29 6.78
CA THR A 72 1.62 18.99 7.44
C THR A 72 2.93 18.24 7.67
N PHE A 73 3.89 18.39 6.78
CA PHE A 73 5.20 17.74 6.84
C PHE A 73 6.24 18.57 7.59
N LYS A 74 5.94 19.85 7.88
CA LYS A 74 6.79 20.81 8.60
C LYS A 74 6.34 21.02 10.06
N ALA A 75 5.26 20.35 10.50
CA ALA A 75 4.52 20.70 11.72
C ALA A 75 5.29 20.52 13.06
N GLU A 76 6.36 19.73 13.09
CA GLU A 76 7.08 19.38 14.32
C GLU A 76 8.52 19.90 14.32
N GLN A 77 8.74 21.15 13.89
CA GLN A 77 10.08 21.73 13.85
C GLN A 77 10.57 22.16 15.23
N THR A 78 11.88 22.03 15.45
CA THR A 78 12.56 22.58 16.62
C THR A 78 12.58 24.11 16.56
N SER A 79 12.11 24.78 17.61
CA SER A 79 12.16 26.24 17.69
C SER A 79 13.55 26.71 18.09
N LEU A 80 14.13 27.58 17.27
CA LEU A 80 15.42 28.20 17.53
C LEU A 80 15.24 29.62 18.08
N VAL A 81 15.97 29.97 19.14
CA VAL A 81 15.97 31.29 19.74
C VAL A 81 17.30 31.97 19.42
N TYR A 82 17.22 33.12 18.78
CA TYR A 82 18.38 33.92 18.40
C TYR A 82 18.49 35.21 19.24
N ASP A 83 19.71 35.73 19.41
CA ASP A 83 19.94 37.08 19.96
C ASP A 83 19.66 38.15 18.88
N VAL A 84 19.84 39.41 19.28
CA VAL A 84 19.64 40.57 18.40
C VAL A 84 20.65 40.63 17.24
N ASP A 85 21.75 39.93 17.36
CA ASP A 85 22.85 39.85 16.39
C ASP A 85 22.72 38.64 15.48
N GLY A 86 21.68 37.79 15.69
CA GLY A 86 21.42 36.60 14.89
C GLY A 86 22.17 35.33 15.35
N ASN A 87 22.82 35.37 16.54
CA ASN A 87 23.47 34.19 17.08
C ASN A 87 22.45 33.30 17.80
N GLU A 88 22.53 31.99 17.59
CA GLU A 88 21.67 31.02 18.27
C GLU A 88 21.98 31.00 19.77
N ILE A 89 20.97 31.36 20.61
CA ILE A 89 21.07 31.31 22.07
C ILE A 89 20.63 29.95 22.60
N LYS A 90 19.53 29.39 22.03
CA LYS A 90 18.91 28.17 22.57
C LYS A 90 18.04 27.47 21.53
N LYS A 91 18.14 26.12 21.53
CA LYS A 91 17.18 25.24 20.89
C LYS A 91 16.08 24.87 21.89
N LEU A 92 14.81 25.16 21.54
CA LEU A 92 13.65 24.70 22.30
C LEU A 92 13.15 23.44 21.62
N LYS A 93 13.64 22.29 22.07
CA LYS A 93 13.25 20.99 21.56
C LYS A 93 11.87 20.61 22.10
N GLY A 94 10.98 20.14 21.19
CA GLY A 94 9.81 19.37 21.56
C GLY A 94 10.19 17.91 21.87
N GLU A 95 9.28 16.98 21.67
CA GLU A 95 9.57 15.54 21.77
C GLU A 95 10.52 15.06 20.64
N LYS A 96 10.56 15.80 19.52
CA LYS A 96 11.40 15.55 18.36
C LYS A 96 12.33 16.73 18.12
N ASP A 97 13.56 16.43 17.72
CA ASP A 97 14.50 17.42 17.18
C ASP A 97 14.42 17.35 15.66
N VAL A 98 13.90 18.39 15.02
CA VAL A 98 13.67 18.46 13.57
C VAL A 98 14.12 19.81 13.04
N HIS A 99 15.04 19.80 12.09
CA HIS A 99 15.48 20.95 11.30
C HIS A 99 15.12 20.67 9.84
N TYR A 100 14.15 21.43 9.31
CA TYR A 100 13.65 21.20 7.98
C TYR A 100 14.57 21.83 6.91
N LEU A 101 14.92 21.04 5.89
CA LEU A 101 15.62 21.49 4.69
C LEU A 101 14.69 21.47 3.50
N GLU A 102 14.68 22.53 2.70
CA GLU A 102 14.01 22.51 1.40
C GLU A 102 14.77 21.56 0.44
N TYR A 103 14.11 21.09 -0.61
CA TYR A 103 14.67 20.06 -1.50
C TYR A 103 16.05 20.43 -2.08
N GLU A 104 16.22 21.70 -2.46
CA GLU A 104 17.46 22.21 -3.03
C GLU A 104 18.62 22.26 -2.03
N ASP A 105 18.30 22.35 -0.73
CA ASP A 105 19.29 22.41 0.34
C ASP A 105 19.72 21.01 0.81
N ILE A 106 19.00 19.95 0.41
CA ILE A 106 19.39 18.57 0.71
C ILE A 106 20.50 18.12 -0.25
N PRO A 107 21.63 17.56 0.25
CA PRO A 107 22.71 17.09 -0.62
C PRO A 107 22.25 16.02 -1.62
N ASP A 108 22.63 16.15 -2.89
CA ASP A 108 22.29 15.16 -3.92
C ASP A 108 22.81 13.76 -3.58
N ALA A 109 23.98 13.68 -2.95
CA ALA A 109 24.54 12.41 -2.49
C ALA A 109 23.64 11.72 -1.46
N ALA A 110 23.00 12.47 -0.55
CA ALA A 110 22.07 11.92 0.43
C ALA A 110 20.76 11.46 -0.23
N LYS A 111 20.20 12.24 -1.17
CA LYS A 111 19.04 11.86 -1.97
C LYS A 111 19.28 10.53 -2.70
N LEU A 112 20.42 10.43 -3.38
CA LEU A 112 20.79 9.22 -4.14
C LEU A 112 21.06 8.02 -3.22
N ALA A 113 21.71 8.22 -2.08
CA ALA A 113 22.02 7.15 -1.13
C ALA A 113 20.75 6.54 -0.55
N ILE A 114 19.80 7.38 -0.12
CA ILE A 114 18.55 6.90 0.47
C ILE A 114 17.69 6.15 -0.57
N ILE A 115 17.60 6.66 -1.81
CA ILE A 115 16.91 5.97 -2.91
C ILE A 115 17.58 4.61 -3.18
N ALA A 116 18.90 4.57 -3.23
CA ALA A 116 19.63 3.33 -3.54
C ALA A 116 19.46 2.25 -2.47
N ILE A 117 19.32 2.65 -1.21
CA ILE A 117 19.21 1.72 -0.06
C ILE A 117 17.76 1.33 0.18
N GLU A 118 16.84 2.30 0.24
CA GLU A 118 15.46 2.08 0.68
C GLU A 118 14.53 1.73 -0.48
N ASP A 119 14.71 2.34 -1.65
CA ASP A 119 13.73 2.26 -2.74
C ASP A 119 14.35 2.51 -4.12
N LYS A 120 15.04 1.52 -4.66
CA LYS A 120 15.73 1.64 -5.95
C LYS A 120 14.83 2.03 -7.13
N ASN A 121 13.55 1.72 -7.04
CA ASN A 121 12.55 1.99 -8.07
C ASN A 121 11.74 3.25 -7.76
N PHE A 122 12.15 4.08 -6.81
CA PHE A 122 11.41 5.25 -6.33
C PHE A 122 10.86 6.11 -7.46
N THR A 123 11.64 6.38 -8.48
CA THR A 123 11.25 7.26 -9.61
C THR A 123 10.28 6.61 -10.59
N SER A 124 10.08 5.28 -10.54
CA SER A 124 9.31 4.53 -11.53
C SER A 124 7.93 4.06 -11.06
N HIS A 125 7.77 3.81 -9.74
CA HIS A 125 6.47 3.38 -9.20
C HIS A 125 5.61 4.58 -8.74
N ARG A 126 4.35 4.29 -8.40
CA ARG A 126 3.36 5.26 -7.89
C ARG A 126 2.92 4.91 -6.47
N GLY A 127 3.85 5.00 -5.52
CA GLY A 127 3.62 4.75 -4.11
C GLY A 127 3.82 3.30 -3.67
N ILE A 128 3.66 2.32 -4.55
CA ILE A 128 3.84 0.90 -4.27
C ILE A 128 4.75 0.30 -5.34
N ASP A 129 5.83 -0.36 -4.91
CA ASP A 129 6.71 -1.15 -5.78
C ASP A 129 6.30 -2.62 -5.76
N ILE A 130 5.49 -3.04 -6.76
CA ILE A 130 5.02 -4.43 -6.88
C ILE A 130 6.19 -5.38 -7.16
N GLU A 131 7.19 -4.96 -7.93
CA GLU A 131 8.38 -5.76 -8.21
C GLU A 131 9.23 -5.94 -6.96
N GLY A 132 9.38 -4.88 -6.16
CA GLY A 132 10.05 -4.91 -4.86
C GLY A 132 9.37 -5.86 -3.88
N ILE A 133 8.04 -5.80 -3.78
CA ILE A 133 7.25 -6.73 -2.95
C ILE A 133 7.43 -8.17 -3.42
N ALA A 134 7.34 -8.44 -4.72
CA ALA A 134 7.52 -9.78 -5.26
C ALA A 134 8.94 -10.31 -4.97
N ARG A 135 9.97 -9.49 -5.15
CA ARG A 135 11.37 -9.81 -4.85
C ARG A 135 11.58 -10.12 -3.35
N ALA A 136 11.02 -9.27 -2.46
CA ALA A 136 11.09 -9.49 -1.02
C ALA A 136 10.37 -10.79 -0.60
N ALA A 137 9.24 -11.12 -1.20
CA ALA A 137 8.52 -12.37 -0.96
C ALA A 137 9.31 -13.60 -1.41
N ILE A 138 9.97 -13.54 -2.57
CA ILE A 138 10.85 -14.61 -3.05
C ILE A 138 12.06 -14.79 -2.11
N ALA A 139 12.71 -13.69 -1.71
CA ALA A 139 13.82 -13.72 -0.77
C ALA A 139 13.42 -14.33 0.58
N LEU A 140 12.24 -14.00 1.10
CA LEU A 140 11.70 -14.58 2.34
C LEU A 140 11.54 -16.10 2.24
N ILE A 141 11.05 -16.61 1.11
CA ILE A 141 10.89 -18.06 0.87
C ILE A 141 12.28 -18.72 0.76
N GLN A 142 13.20 -18.12 0.00
CA GLN A 142 14.55 -18.66 -0.22
C GLN A 142 15.38 -18.69 1.07
N ASN A 143 15.20 -17.72 1.96
CA ASN A 143 15.90 -17.62 3.24
C ASN A 143 15.12 -18.23 4.41
N HIS A 144 14.25 -19.22 4.14
CA HIS A 144 13.51 -19.99 5.16
C HIS A 144 12.71 -19.13 6.16
N GLY A 145 12.22 -17.97 5.73
CA GLY A 145 11.42 -17.06 6.55
C GLY A 145 12.24 -15.92 7.20
N GLU A 146 13.53 -15.83 6.96
CA GLU A 146 14.31 -14.66 7.39
C GLU A 146 14.09 -13.46 6.46
N ILE A 147 13.78 -12.31 7.07
CA ILE A 147 13.58 -11.05 6.34
C ILE A 147 14.94 -10.44 6.02
N THR A 148 15.39 -10.62 4.80
CA THR A 148 16.69 -10.08 4.33
C THR A 148 16.55 -8.82 3.49
N GLN A 149 15.32 -8.50 3.00
CA GLN A 149 15.03 -7.34 2.19
C GLN A 149 13.72 -6.69 2.60
N GLY A 150 13.70 -5.36 2.67
CA GLY A 150 12.48 -4.56 2.81
C GLY A 150 11.71 -4.48 1.48
N GLY A 151 10.39 -4.52 1.56
CA GLY A 151 9.51 -4.32 0.39
C GLY A 151 8.66 -3.04 0.50
N SER A 152 8.96 -2.14 1.44
CA SER A 152 8.25 -0.87 1.61
C SER A 152 8.96 0.23 0.84
N THR A 153 8.20 1.08 0.14
CA THR A 153 8.73 2.24 -0.58
C THR A 153 9.00 3.41 0.36
N ILE A 154 9.80 4.40 -0.10
CA ILE A 154 10.00 5.69 0.58
C ILE A 154 8.63 6.34 0.87
N THR A 155 7.72 6.35 -0.11
CA THR A 155 6.38 6.94 0.05
C THR A 155 5.54 6.22 1.10
N GLN A 156 5.63 4.89 1.20
CA GLN A 156 4.98 4.12 2.26
C GLN A 156 5.56 4.42 3.64
N GLN A 157 6.87 4.60 3.74
CA GLN A 157 7.52 4.97 4.99
C GLN A 157 7.11 6.38 5.42
N LEU A 158 7.05 7.34 4.50
CA LEU A 158 6.55 8.69 4.76
C LEU A 158 5.09 8.64 5.24
N ALA A 159 4.22 7.90 4.55
CA ALA A 159 2.82 7.71 4.94
C ALA A 159 2.69 7.21 6.39
N ARG A 160 3.51 6.25 6.78
CA ARG A 160 3.55 5.71 8.14
C ARG A 160 4.00 6.75 9.16
N ASN A 161 5.06 7.49 8.86
CA ASN A 161 5.69 8.42 9.80
C ASN A 161 4.81 9.64 10.10
N VAL A 162 4.05 10.13 9.10
CA VAL A 162 3.29 11.38 9.20
C VAL A 162 1.81 11.13 9.53
N PHE A 163 1.18 10.12 8.95
CA PHE A 163 -0.28 9.95 9.01
C PHE A 163 -0.75 8.77 9.88
N LEU A 164 0.15 7.88 10.30
CA LEU A 164 -0.23 6.65 10.99
C LEU A 164 0.50 6.52 12.34
N ASN A 165 -0.05 5.67 13.19
CA ASN A 165 0.62 5.26 14.44
C ASN A 165 1.56 4.06 14.19
N PHE A 166 2.43 3.77 15.17
CA PHE A 166 3.44 2.70 15.08
C PHE A 166 2.90 1.29 15.38
N GLU A 167 1.57 1.11 15.50
CA GLU A 167 0.99 -0.22 15.68
C GLU A 167 1.25 -1.12 14.46
N THR A 168 1.74 -2.34 14.69
CA THR A 168 2.05 -3.30 13.62
C THR A 168 0.85 -4.19 13.31
N THR A 169 -0.10 -3.70 12.52
CA THR A 169 -1.27 -4.47 12.10
C THR A 169 -1.36 -4.58 10.57
N TYR A 170 -2.00 -5.64 10.08
CA TYR A 170 -2.28 -5.77 8.63
C TYR A 170 -3.14 -4.61 8.11
N SER A 171 -4.10 -4.15 8.93
CA SER A 171 -4.94 -2.99 8.61
C SER A 171 -4.12 -1.73 8.38
N ARG A 172 -3.16 -1.45 9.26
CA ARG A 172 -2.23 -0.33 9.11
C ARG A 172 -1.41 -0.44 7.81
N LYS A 173 -0.92 -1.64 7.46
CA LYS A 173 -0.15 -1.80 6.22
C LYS A 173 -0.98 -1.52 4.96
N ILE A 174 -2.25 -1.87 4.97
CA ILE A 174 -3.18 -1.53 3.88
C ILE A 174 -3.42 -0.01 3.82
N GLN A 175 -3.62 0.65 4.97
CA GLN A 175 -3.76 2.11 5.03
C GLN A 175 -2.51 2.83 4.54
N GLU A 176 -1.32 2.37 4.95
CA GLU A 176 -0.02 2.86 4.48
C GLU A 176 0.08 2.82 2.95
N MET A 177 -0.33 1.70 2.34
CA MET A 177 -0.35 1.56 0.88
C MET A 177 -1.32 2.55 0.20
N PHE A 178 -2.52 2.73 0.74
CA PHE A 178 -3.49 3.67 0.18
C PHE A 178 -3.05 5.13 0.33
N ILE A 179 -2.49 5.50 1.49
CA ILE A 179 -1.95 6.84 1.72
C ILE A 179 -0.76 7.09 0.78
N ALA A 180 0.12 6.11 0.59
CA ALA A 180 1.25 6.24 -0.34
C ALA A 180 0.78 6.50 -1.77
N VAL A 181 -0.24 5.78 -2.24
CA VAL A 181 -0.84 6.02 -3.57
C VAL A 181 -1.47 7.42 -3.66
N ALA A 182 -2.14 7.87 -2.60
CA ALA A 182 -2.75 9.21 -2.55
C ALA A 182 -1.67 10.32 -2.57
N LEU A 183 -0.57 10.14 -1.83
CA LEU A 183 0.56 11.07 -1.82
C LEU A 183 1.17 11.23 -3.21
N GLU A 184 1.39 10.14 -3.94
CA GLU A 184 1.93 10.17 -5.30
C GLU A 184 0.97 10.77 -6.36
N GLN A 185 -0.30 10.90 -6.04
CA GLN A 185 -1.26 11.62 -6.88
C GLN A 185 -1.24 13.13 -6.63
N LYS A 186 -0.85 13.55 -5.42
CA LYS A 186 -0.89 14.94 -4.99
C LYS A 186 0.45 15.65 -5.07
N TYR A 187 1.54 14.97 -4.74
CA TYR A 187 2.88 15.54 -4.61
C TYR A 187 3.84 14.97 -5.66
N THR A 188 4.84 15.76 -6.05
CA THR A 188 5.92 15.29 -6.94
C THR A 188 6.88 14.35 -6.21
N LYS A 189 7.73 13.66 -6.97
CA LYS A 189 8.78 12.79 -6.40
C LYS A 189 9.78 13.57 -5.56
N GLU A 190 10.14 14.78 -6.01
CA GLU A 190 11.01 15.69 -5.27
C GLU A 190 10.38 16.08 -3.93
N GLN A 191 9.12 16.51 -3.91
CA GLN A 191 8.42 16.87 -2.68
C GLN A 191 8.29 15.66 -1.73
N ILE A 192 7.97 14.47 -2.23
CA ILE A 192 7.88 13.26 -1.40
C ILE A 192 9.24 12.92 -0.78
N LEU A 193 10.33 13.04 -1.53
CA LEU A 193 11.68 12.77 -1.05
C LEU A 193 12.14 13.81 -0.03
N GLU A 194 11.83 15.09 -0.27
CA GLU A 194 12.03 16.18 0.68
C GLU A 194 11.32 15.91 2.01
N PHE A 195 10.01 15.64 1.96
CA PHE A 195 9.21 15.32 3.14
C PHE A 195 9.77 14.10 3.89
N TYR A 196 10.16 13.06 3.14
CA TYR A 196 10.73 11.85 3.74
C TYR A 196 12.03 12.13 4.47
N LEU A 197 12.99 12.81 3.82
CA LEU A 197 14.30 13.12 4.40
C LEU A 197 14.23 14.06 5.60
N ASN A 198 13.16 14.84 5.72
CA ASN A 198 12.90 15.70 6.86
C ASN A 198 12.11 15.01 8.00
N ASN A 199 11.45 13.86 7.73
CA ASN A 199 10.60 13.18 8.72
C ASN A 199 11.08 11.79 9.11
N VAL A 200 12.12 11.26 8.48
CA VAL A 200 12.63 9.92 8.80
C VAL A 200 13.37 9.95 10.13
N TYR A 201 13.16 8.89 10.93
CA TYR A 201 13.78 8.73 12.24
C TYR A 201 15.18 8.15 12.13
N PHE A 202 16.19 8.88 12.62
CA PHE A 202 17.59 8.49 12.64
C PHE A 202 18.10 8.05 14.01
N SER A 203 17.24 7.59 14.91
CA SER A 203 17.56 7.22 16.30
C SER A 203 17.77 8.40 17.24
N ASN A 204 17.81 8.12 18.56
CA ASN A 204 18.08 9.07 19.63
C ASN A 204 17.20 10.33 19.67
N GLY A 205 15.98 10.26 19.09
CA GLY A 205 15.07 11.40 19.02
C GLY A 205 15.31 12.36 17.87
N TYR A 206 16.27 12.07 16.97
CA TYR A 206 16.56 12.91 15.80
C TYR A 206 15.70 12.49 14.62
N TYR A 207 14.98 13.43 14.07
CA TYR A 207 14.14 13.27 12.89
C TYR A 207 14.64 14.23 11.79
N GLY A 208 14.76 13.69 10.59
CA GLY A 208 15.30 14.39 9.43
C GLY A 208 16.81 14.43 9.39
N ILE A 209 17.30 14.60 8.15
CA ILE A 209 18.73 14.48 7.84
C ILE A 209 19.58 15.58 8.47
N GLU A 210 19.05 16.82 8.60
CA GLU A 210 19.80 17.93 9.18
C GLU A 210 20.04 17.72 10.68
N ALA A 211 18.98 17.41 11.43
CA ALA A 211 19.10 17.14 12.86
C ALA A 211 20.02 15.94 13.15
N ALA A 212 19.95 14.91 12.32
CA ALA A 212 20.84 13.75 12.40
C ALA A 212 22.30 14.14 12.10
N SER A 213 22.53 14.92 11.07
CA SER A 213 23.86 15.40 10.69
C SER A 213 24.51 16.22 11.79
N GLU A 214 23.80 17.20 12.32
CA GLU A 214 24.28 18.00 13.45
C GLU A 214 24.58 17.14 14.69
N ALA A 215 23.70 16.19 15.01
CA ALA A 215 23.84 15.39 16.21
C ALA A 215 25.00 14.39 16.14
N TYR A 216 25.19 13.73 15.00
CA TYR A 216 26.19 12.67 14.86
C TYR A 216 27.54 13.18 14.40
N PHE A 217 27.58 14.26 13.62
CA PHE A 217 28.80 14.75 12.97
C PHE A 217 29.15 16.21 13.34
N ASN A 218 28.26 16.92 14.07
CA ASN A 218 28.37 18.33 14.38
C ASN A 218 28.61 19.21 13.13
N LYS A 219 27.85 18.92 12.08
CA LYS A 219 27.89 19.57 10.76
C LYS A 219 26.50 19.65 10.16
N SER A 220 26.24 20.65 9.33
CA SER A 220 25.06 20.64 8.45
C SER A 220 25.14 19.47 7.47
N ALA A 221 23.99 18.99 7.03
CA ALA A 221 23.88 17.91 6.06
C ALA A 221 24.65 18.24 4.76
N ASN A 222 24.73 19.50 4.38
CA ASN A 222 25.48 19.99 3.22
C ASN A 222 27.02 19.84 3.35
N GLU A 223 27.51 19.66 4.57
CA GLU A 223 28.96 19.50 4.84
C GLU A 223 29.37 18.03 5.01
N LEU A 224 28.41 17.10 4.91
CA LEU A 224 28.68 15.67 5.03
C LEU A 224 29.55 15.17 3.87
N THR A 225 30.52 14.34 4.20
CA THR A 225 31.26 13.56 3.19
C THR A 225 30.43 12.34 2.75
N ILE A 226 30.75 11.76 1.60
CA ILE A 226 30.09 10.54 1.08
C ILE A 226 30.14 9.39 2.11
N SER A 227 31.21 9.31 2.92
CA SER A 227 31.33 8.28 3.96
C SER A 227 30.52 8.56 5.23
N GLN A 228 29.97 9.76 5.37
CA GLN A 228 29.10 10.16 6.48
C GLN A 228 27.62 10.08 6.10
N ILE A 229 27.33 10.13 4.80
CA ILE A 229 26.00 9.87 4.22
C ILE A 229 25.72 8.38 4.19
#